data_559feb8323dbb3bbbe474bb956db8b86
#
_entry.id   559feb8323dbb3bbbe474bb956db8b86
#
_cell.length_a   1.000
_cell.length_b   1.000
_cell.length_c   1.000
_cell.angle_alpha   90.00
_cell.angle_beta   90.00
_cell.angle_gamma   90.00
#
_symmetry.space_group_name_H-M   'P 1'
#
loop_
_entity.id
_entity.type
_entity.pdbx_description
1 polymer ?
#
loop_
_entity_poly.entity_id
_entity_poly.type
_entity_poly.pdbx_seq_one_letter_code
_entity_poly.pdbx_strand_id
1 'polypeptide(L)'
;MLNPQPYRKGDSMRSLRSNKSAGSLSDRFIKERAKVAAGTYSEYQTQILTRALNDLLDPNPSVTPAFWLRPHVEQEISVLPEADLGRYLFHRYRYDVFPVTKELDDFPPCVQIEPTSICNFRCVFCFQTDPLLTKPKEGHMGQIPLDRFM
;
A
#
# COMPACT_ATOMS: atom_id res chain seq x y z
N MET A 1 11.91 -22.74 -19.39
CA MET A 1 11.64 -21.28 -19.48
C MET A 1 10.13 -21.09 -19.38
N LEU A 2 9.66 -20.46 -18.31
CA LEU A 2 8.25 -20.12 -18.15
C LEU A 2 7.92 -19.00 -19.14
N ASN A 3 7.02 -19.27 -20.08
CA ASN A 3 6.53 -18.25 -21.00
C ASN A 3 5.59 -17.33 -20.21
N PRO A 4 5.96 -16.09 -19.86
CA PRO A 4 5.11 -15.21 -19.08
C PRO A 4 3.85 -14.91 -19.90
N GLN A 5 2.69 -15.25 -19.34
CA GLN A 5 1.41 -14.89 -19.96
C GLN A 5 1.30 -13.37 -20.00
N PRO A 6 0.89 -12.78 -21.13
CA PRO A 6 0.74 -11.35 -21.23
C PRO A 6 -0.34 -10.86 -20.26
N TYR A 7 -0.01 -9.85 -19.45
CA TYR A 7 -0.96 -9.18 -18.57
C TYR A 7 -2.14 -8.63 -19.39
N ARG A 8 -3.35 -9.04 -19.07
CA ARG A 8 -4.57 -8.48 -19.65
C ARG A 8 -5.21 -7.53 -18.65
N LYS A 9 -5.32 -6.25 -19.03
CA LYS A 9 -6.02 -5.23 -18.25
C LYS A 9 -7.46 -5.72 -17.97
N GLY A 10 -7.77 -5.99 -16.73
CA GLY A 10 -9.08 -6.50 -16.30
C GLY A 10 -9.03 -7.88 -15.63
N ASP A 11 -7.99 -8.68 -15.84
CA ASP A 11 -7.89 -9.99 -15.18
C ASP A 11 -7.67 -9.84 -13.68
N SER A 12 -6.87 -8.84 -13.27
CA SER A 12 -6.70 -8.48 -11.85
C SER A 12 -7.99 -7.96 -11.22
N MET A 13 -8.76 -7.15 -11.94
CA MET A 13 -10.04 -6.62 -11.44
C MET A 13 -11.14 -7.70 -11.42
N ARG A 14 -11.09 -8.69 -12.31
CA ARG A 14 -12.01 -9.83 -12.31
C ARG A 14 -11.71 -10.78 -11.17
N SER A 15 -10.46 -11.09 -10.91
CA SER A 15 -10.06 -11.93 -9.78
C SER A 15 -10.43 -11.28 -8.45
N LEU A 16 -10.27 -9.96 -8.33
CA LEU A 16 -10.71 -9.19 -7.18
C LEU A 16 -12.23 -9.24 -6.96
N ARG A 17 -13.03 -9.27 -8.05
CA ARG A 17 -14.50 -9.36 -7.95
C ARG A 17 -15.02 -10.76 -7.60
N SER A 18 -14.26 -11.81 -7.90
CA SER A 18 -14.69 -13.20 -7.66
C SER A 18 -14.44 -13.69 -6.23
N ASN A 19 -13.51 -13.06 -5.51
CA ASN A 19 -13.11 -13.45 -4.15
C ASN A 19 -13.75 -12.56 -3.08
N LYS A 20 -15.07 -12.32 -3.12
CA LYS A 20 -15.73 -11.69 -1.97
C LYS A 20 -15.59 -12.63 -0.77
N SER A 21 -14.83 -12.24 0.24
CA SER A 21 -14.78 -12.96 1.50
C SER A 21 -16.19 -12.98 2.12
N ALA A 22 -16.64 -14.16 2.48
CA ALA A 22 -17.91 -14.34 3.18
C ALA A 22 -17.74 -13.77 4.61
N GLY A 23 -18.37 -12.63 4.90
CA GLY A 23 -18.38 -12.03 6.23
C GLY A 23 -18.43 -10.50 6.19
N SER A 24 -18.96 -9.92 7.24
CA SER A 24 -18.92 -8.47 7.45
C SER A 24 -17.46 -8.01 7.66
N LEU A 25 -17.11 -6.82 7.19
CA LEU A 25 -15.80 -6.22 7.45
C LEU A 25 -15.54 -6.13 8.96
N SER A 26 -16.55 -5.80 9.74
CA SER A 26 -16.46 -5.75 11.20
C SER A 26 -16.08 -7.09 11.81
N ASP A 27 -16.63 -8.20 11.31
CA ASP A 27 -16.29 -9.54 11.80
C ASP A 27 -14.82 -9.87 11.52
N ARG A 28 -14.32 -9.47 10.36
CA ARG A 28 -12.91 -9.63 10.00
C ARG A 28 -11.99 -8.83 10.93
N PHE A 29 -12.35 -7.59 11.25
CA PHE A 29 -11.57 -6.76 12.17
C PHE A 29 -11.61 -7.30 13.61
N ILE A 30 -12.75 -7.84 14.06
CA ILE A 30 -12.85 -8.51 15.38
C ILE A 30 -11.93 -9.72 15.45
N LYS A 31 -11.92 -10.56 14.41
CA LYS A 31 -10.99 -11.70 14.32
C LYS A 31 -9.53 -11.25 14.32
N GLU A 32 -9.23 -10.20 13.59
CA GLU A 32 -7.88 -9.68 13.53
C GLU A 32 -7.42 -9.10 14.88
N ARG A 33 -8.32 -8.41 15.59
CA ARG A 33 -8.07 -7.95 16.97
C ARG A 33 -7.79 -9.11 17.93
N ALA A 34 -8.46 -10.24 17.77
CA ALA A 34 -8.18 -11.44 18.55
C ALA A 34 -6.77 -11.99 18.29
N LYS A 35 -6.28 -11.97 17.03
CA LYS A 35 -4.90 -12.36 16.71
C LYS A 35 -3.86 -11.41 17.32
N VAL A 36 -4.14 -10.12 17.32
CA VAL A 36 -3.29 -9.11 17.99
C VAL A 36 -3.20 -9.43 19.49
N ALA A 37 -4.33 -9.67 20.14
CA ALA A 37 -4.37 -10.02 21.56
C ALA A 37 -3.67 -11.36 21.89
N ALA A 38 -3.65 -12.30 20.94
CA ALA A 38 -2.98 -13.59 21.06
C ALA A 38 -1.45 -13.51 20.85
N GLY A 39 -0.89 -12.32 20.58
CA GLY A 39 0.55 -12.14 20.40
C GLY A 39 1.09 -12.67 19.06
N THR A 40 0.28 -12.69 18.02
CA THR A 40 0.66 -13.18 16.69
C THR A 40 1.69 -12.26 16.00
N TYR A 41 1.77 -10.99 16.42
CA TYR A 41 2.54 -9.93 15.78
C TYR A 41 3.71 -9.47 16.65
N SER A 42 4.71 -8.85 16.04
CA SER A 42 5.78 -8.18 16.80
C SER A 42 5.20 -7.04 17.65
N GLU A 43 5.95 -6.58 18.64
CA GLU A 43 5.52 -5.47 19.51
C GLU A 43 5.13 -4.23 18.70
N TYR A 44 5.95 -3.84 17.74
CA TYR A 44 5.69 -2.68 16.88
C TYR A 44 4.43 -2.89 16.02
N GLN A 45 4.28 -4.06 15.41
CA GLN A 45 3.06 -4.37 14.64
C GLN A 45 1.81 -4.36 15.53
N THR A 46 1.91 -4.91 16.74
CA THR A 46 0.83 -4.93 17.73
C THR A 46 0.37 -3.51 18.09
N GLN A 47 1.28 -2.59 18.34
CA GLN A 47 0.96 -1.20 18.63
C GLN A 47 0.20 -0.54 17.50
N ILE A 48 0.68 -0.67 16.26
CA ILE A 48 0.05 -0.06 15.08
C ILE A 48 -1.31 -0.71 14.78
N LEU A 49 -1.41 -2.03 14.81
CA LEU A 49 -2.65 -2.75 14.56
C LEU A 49 -3.70 -2.46 15.62
N THR A 50 -3.31 -2.31 16.88
CA THR A 50 -4.22 -1.92 17.96
C THR A 50 -4.82 -0.54 17.68
N ARG A 51 -4.02 0.44 17.28
CA ARG A 51 -4.50 1.79 16.92
C ARG A 51 -5.46 1.70 15.73
N ALA A 52 -5.07 1.02 14.66
CA ALA A 52 -5.88 0.86 13.46
C ALA A 52 -7.24 0.19 13.75
N LEU A 53 -7.24 -0.89 14.52
CA LEU A 53 -8.45 -1.64 14.84
C LEU A 53 -9.36 -0.90 15.85
N ASN A 54 -8.79 -0.09 16.73
CA ASN A 54 -9.57 0.78 17.59
C ASN A 54 -10.32 1.82 16.77
N ASP A 55 -9.64 2.50 15.84
CA ASP A 55 -10.26 3.48 14.96
C ASP A 55 -11.38 2.86 14.10
N LEU A 56 -11.19 1.61 13.63
CA LEU A 56 -12.16 0.93 12.76
C LEU A 56 -13.35 0.29 13.49
N LEU A 57 -13.19 -0.04 14.76
CA LEU A 57 -14.20 -0.78 15.54
C LEU A 57 -14.89 0.08 16.59
N ASP A 58 -14.45 1.34 16.79
CA ASP A 58 -15.13 2.24 17.72
C ASP A 58 -16.45 2.71 17.11
N PRO A 59 -17.60 2.34 17.71
CA PRO A 59 -18.91 2.73 17.21
C PRO A 59 -19.21 4.22 17.43
N ASN A 60 -18.47 4.88 18.32
CA ASN A 60 -18.70 6.28 18.67
C ASN A 60 -17.39 6.98 19.02
N PRO A 61 -16.55 7.25 18.03
CA PRO A 61 -15.26 7.89 18.26
C PRO A 61 -15.51 9.28 18.89
N SER A 62 -15.00 9.50 20.09
CA SER A 62 -15.06 10.80 20.79
C SER A 62 -14.23 11.88 20.08
N VAL A 63 -13.33 11.45 19.23
CA VAL A 63 -12.49 12.26 18.34
C VAL A 63 -12.56 11.65 16.96
N THR A 64 -12.46 12.46 15.91
CA THR A 64 -12.39 11.95 14.54
C THR A 64 -11.29 10.90 14.45
N PRO A 65 -11.61 9.64 14.03
CA PRO A 65 -10.61 8.59 13.95
C PRO A 65 -9.49 9.00 12.99
N ALA A 66 -8.25 8.74 13.38
CA ALA A 66 -7.10 9.02 12.53
C ALA A 66 -7.11 8.12 11.28
N PHE A 67 -7.65 6.91 11.43
CA PHE A 67 -7.76 5.93 10.36
C PHE A 67 -9.23 5.59 10.08
N TRP A 68 -9.65 5.81 8.83
CA TRP A 68 -10.98 5.46 8.34
C TRP A 68 -10.89 4.85 6.95
N LEU A 69 -11.83 3.96 6.62
CA LEU A 69 -11.80 3.28 5.34
C LEU A 69 -12.39 4.16 4.24
N ARG A 70 -11.58 4.43 3.24
CA ARG A 70 -12.07 5.00 1.98
C ARG A 70 -12.72 3.89 1.15
N PRO A 71 -13.68 4.20 0.26
CA PRO A 71 -14.40 3.17 -0.51
C PRO A 71 -13.51 2.19 -1.27
N HIS A 72 -12.38 2.64 -1.82
CA HIS A 72 -11.44 1.77 -2.50
C HIS A 72 -10.69 0.85 -1.53
N VAL A 73 -10.39 1.31 -0.33
CA VAL A 73 -9.73 0.51 0.73
C VAL A 73 -10.67 -0.57 1.24
N GLU A 74 -11.96 -0.26 1.44
CA GLU A 74 -12.98 -1.26 1.78
C GLU A 74 -13.08 -2.34 0.71
N GLN A 75 -13.05 -1.94 -0.56
CA GLN A 75 -13.09 -2.85 -1.69
C GLN A 75 -11.83 -3.75 -1.74
N GLU A 76 -10.65 -3.21 -1.49
CA GLU A 76 -9.40 -3.96 -1.38
C GLU A 76 -9.50 -4.98 -0.24
N ILE A 77 -9.90 -4.55 0.94
CA ILE A 77 -10.06 -5.45 2.12
C ILE A 77 -11.10 -6.54 1.83
N SER A 78 -12.20 -6.22 1.15
CA SER A 78 -13.28 -7.20 0.91
C SER A 78 -12.84 -8.43 0.11
N VAL A 79 -11.77 -8.32 -0.67
CA VAL A 79 -11.22 -9.40 -1.52
C VAL A 79 -9.92 -9.97 -0.99
N LEU A 80 -9.37 -9.34 0.06
CA LEU A 80 -8.09 -9.75 0.64
C LEU A 80 -8.25 -11.04 1.44
N PRO A 81 -7.32 -12.01 1.32
CA PRO A 81 -7.30 -13.19 2.19
C PRO A 81 -7.21 -12.82 3.68
N GLU A 82 -7.83 -13.63 4.54
CA GLU A 82 -7.78 -13.43 5.99
C GLU A 82 -6.35 -13.44 6.56
N ALA A 83 -5.44 -14.17 5.95
CA ALA A 83 -4.04 -14.24 6.37
C ALA A 83 -3.28 -12.94 6.11
N ASP A 84 -3.72 -12.15 5.14
CA ASP A 84 -3.04 -10.93 4.71
C ASP A 84 -3.61 -9.67 5.37
N LEU A 85 -4.76 -9.77 6.04
CA LEU A 85 -5.46 -8.61 6.59
C LEU A 85 -4.62 -7.80 7.56
N GLY A 86 -3.96 -8.45 8.52
CA GLY A 86 -3.11 -7.75 9.49
C GLY A 86 -1.95 -7.03 8.83
N ARG A 87 -1.25 -7.68 7.88
CA ARG A 87 -0.17 -7.05 7.13
C ARG A 87 -0.66 -5.85 6.32
N TYR A 88 -1.83 -5.96 5.72
CA TYR A 88 -2.44 -4.88 4.96
C TYR A 88 -2.80 -3.69 5.85
N LEU A 89 -3.50 -3.93 6.98
CA LEU A 89 -3.88 -2.88 7.92
C LEU A 89 -2.65 -2.18 8.53
N PHE A 90 -1.61 -2.93 8.89
CA PHE A 90 -0.35 -2.42 9.38
C PHE A 90 0.31 -1.46 8.38
N HIS A 91 0.37 -1.86 7.10
CA HIS A 91 0.90 -1.02 6.03
C HIS A 91 0.01 0.22 5.81
N ARG A 92 -1.30 0.02 5.70
CA ARG A 92 -2.24 1.06 5.33
C ARG A 92 -2.37 2.14 6.39
N TYR A 93 -2.37 1.76 7.67
CA TYR A 93 -2.36 2.71 8.77
C TYR A 93 -1.15 3.65 8.71
N ARG A 94 0.03 3.11 8.55
CA ARG A 94 1.28 3.88 8.44
C ARG A 94 1.26 4.80 7.21
N TYR A 95 0.77 4.30 6.10
CA TYR A 95 0.68 5.06 4.85
C TYR A 95 -0.30 6.23 4.92
N ASP A 96 -1.48 6.04 5.53
CA ASP A 96 -2.53 7.07 5.56
C ASP A 96 -2.42 8.00 6.77
N VAL A 97 -1.98 7.51 7.94
CA VAL A 97 -2.02 8.25 9.21
C VAL A 97 -0.71 8.96 9.53
N PHE A 98 0.43 8.28 9.40
CA PHE A 98 1.73 8.86 9.79
C PHE A 98 2.06 10.18 9.09
N PRO A 99 1.81 10.37 7.79
CA PRO A 99 2.04 11.66 7.16
C PRO A 99 1.16 12.78 7.74
N VAL A 100 -0.06 12.44 8.16
CA VAL A 100 -1.01 13.41 8.75
C VAL A 100 -0.62 13.77 10.18
N THR A 101 -0.24 12.77 10.98
CA THR A 101 0.19 12.96 12.37
C THR A 101 1.66 13.37 12.50
N LYS A 102 2.40 13.41 11.39
CA LYS A 102 3.84 13.69 11.31
C LYS A 102 4.66 12.69 12.15
N GLU A 103 4.18 11.46 12.27
CA GLU A 103 4.94 10.37 12.86
C GLU A 103 6.01 9.89 11.87
N LEU A 104 7.22 9.69 12.37
CA LEU A 104 8.31 9.11 11.58
C LEU A 104 8.34 7.61 11.77
N ASP A 105 8.66 6.92 10.69
CA ASP A 105 8.81 5.47 10.67
C ASP A 105 10.27 5.11 10.45
N ASP A 106 10.73 3.99 10.98
CA ASP A 106 12.09 3.48 10.76
C ASP A 106 12.34 3.16 9.28
N PHE A 107 11.28 2.80 8.57
CA PHE A 107 11.32 2.53 7.14
C PHE A 107 10.06 3.07 6.45
N PRO A 108 10.19 3.79 5.33
CA PRO A 108 9.04 4.36 4.64
C PRO A 108 8.07 3.26 4.17
N PRO A 109 6.76 3.41 4.41
CA PRO A 109 5.75 2.41 4.01
C PRO A 109 5.63 2.28 2.49
N CYS A 110 6.09 3.27 1.75
CA CYS A 110 6.09 3.27 0.29
C CYS A 110 7.38 3.90 -0.24
N VAL A 111 8.02 3.24 -1.18
CA VAL A 111 9.18 3.76 -1.90
C VAL A 111 8.82 3.80 -3.38
N GLN A 112 8.90 4.98 -3.97
CA GLN A 112 8.77 5.15 -5.42
C GLN A 112 10.15 5.17 -6.04
N ILE A 113 10.39 4.27 -6.97
CA ILE A 113 11.66 4.18 -7.67
C ILE A 113 11.42 4.41 -9.15
N GLU A 114 12.09 5.42 -9.70
CA GLU A 114 12.13 5.66 -11.13
C GLU A 114 13.36 4.95 -11.72
N PRO A 115 13.17 3.78 -12.36
CA PRO A 115 14.29 2.97 -12.83
C PRO A 115 15.04 3.60 -14.01
N THR A 116 14.42 4.55 -14.69
CA THR A 116 15.03 5.28 -15.80
C THR A 116 14.43 6.67 -15.91
N SER A 117 15.26 7.65 -16.17
CA SER A 117 14.83 9.00 -16.56
C SER A 117 14.54 9.13 -18.06
N ILE A 118 14.73 8.05 -18.83
CA ILE A 118 14.48 8.02 -20.27
C ILE A 118 13.02 7.68 -20.53
N CYS A 119 12.30 8.61 -21.14
CA CYS A 119 10.91 8.41 -21.52
C CYS A 119 10.74 8.50 -23.04
N ASN A 120 9.94 7.61 -23.60
CA ASN A 120 9.60 7.62 -25.02
C ASN A 120 8.42 8.56 -25.37
N PHE A 121 7.74 9.11 -24.36
CA PHE A 121 6.73 10.14 -24.54
C PHE A 121 7.34 11.54 -24.54
N ARG A 122 6.66 12.49 -25.17
CA ARG A 122 7.05 13.90 -25.21
C ARG A 122 5.88 14.78 -24.78
N CYS A 123 5.45 14.59 -23.52
CA CYS A 123 4.36 15.38 -22.95
C CYS A 123 4.83 16.84 -22.75
N VAL A 124 4.10 17.81 -23.26
CA VAL A 124 4.47 19.23 -23.26
C VAL A 124 4.68 19.85 -21.88
N PHE A 125 4.14 19.23 -20.83
CA PHE A 125 4.27 19.66 -19.43
C PHE A 125 5.29 18.83 -18.63
N CYS A 126 6.04 17.94 -19.27
CA CYS A 126 6.94 17.03 -18.57
C CYS A 126 8.39 17.52 -18.64
N PHE A 127 9.07 17.58 -17.51
CA PHE A 127 10.49 17.96 -17.44
C PHE A 127 11.41 17.03 -18.26
N GLN A 128 11.02 15.79 -18.48
CA GLN A 128 11.76 14.83 -19.27
C GLN A 128 11.81 15.18 -20.78
N THR A 129 11.05 16.17 -21.21
CA THR A 129 11.15 16.71 -22.59
C THR A 129 12.20 17.80 -22.71
N ASP A 130 12.71 18.33 -21.61
CA ASP A 130 13.76 19.34 -21.60
C ASP A 130 15.13 18.66 -21.76
N PRO A 131 15.86 18.94 -22.88
CA PRO A 131 17.19 18.35 -23.11
C PRO A 131 18.22 18.75 -22.04
N LEU A 132 18.03 19.88 -21.34
CA LEU A 132 18.93 20.31 -20.28
C LEU A 132 18.78 19.42 -19.02
N LEU A 133 17.56 18.92 -18.76
CA LEU A 133 17.26 18.11 -17.59
C LEU A 133 17.42 16.59 -17.80
N THR A 134 17.62 16.16 -19.05
CA THR A 134 17.69 14.72 -19.40
C THR A 134 19.07 14.25 -19.85
N LYS A 135 20.09 15.12 -19.82
CA LYS A 135 21.45 14.75 -20.23
C LYS A 135 22.17 13.93 -19.16
N PRO A 136 22.61 12.69 -19.44
CA PRO A 136 23.32 11.85 -18.47
C PRO A 136 24.62 12.48 -17.92
N LYS A 137 25.23 13.37 -18.67
CA LYS A 137 26.53 14.02 -18.32
C LYS A 137 26.41 15.10 -17.24
N GLU A 138 25.19 15.54 -16.91
CA GLU A 138 24.97 16.65 -15.97
C GLU A 138 24.40 16.18 -14.63
N GLY A 139 24.63 14.91 -14.25
CA GLY A 139 24.20 14.35 -12.96
C GLY A 139 22.76 13.84 -12.93
N HIS A 140 22.07 13.84 -14.07
CA HIS A 140 20.76 13.22 -14.18
C HIS A 140 20.91 11.71 -14.21
N MET A 141 20.13 11.02 -13.39
CA MET A 141 20.17 9.57 -13.31
C MET A 141 19.86 8.97 -14.68
N GLY A 142 20.78 8.16 -15.17
CA GLY A 142 20.53 7.29 -16.30
C GLY A 142 19.61 6.13 -15.92
N GLN A 143 19.72 5.05 -16.65
CA GLN A 143 19.00 3.82 -16.34
C GLN A 143 19.68 3.09 -15.16
N ILE A 144 18.90 2.67 -14.17
CA ILE A 144 19.38 1.76 -13.11
C ILE A 144 19.53 0.37 -13.72
N PRO A 145 20.72 -0.26 -13.66
CA PRO A 145 20.90 -1.63 -14.14
C PRO A 145 19.97 -2.60 -13.44
N LEU A 146 19.43 -3.56 -14.16
CA LEU A 146 18.44 -4.52 -13.66
C LEU A 146 18.97 -5.36 -12.49
N ASP A 147 20.26 -5.66 -12.48
CA ASP A 147 20.95 -6.40 -11.42
C ASP A 147 21.02 -5.66 -10.08
N ARG A 148 20.84 -4.33 -10.09
CA ARG A 148 20.70 -3.53 -8.87
C ARG A 148 19.26 -3.43 -8.37
N PHE A 149 18.32 -3.93 -9.16
CA PHE A 149 16.89 -3.86 -8.87
C PHE A 149 16.35 -5.16 -8.26
N MET A 150 17.05 -6.28 -8.50
CA MET A 150 16.72 -7.61 -7.99
C MET A 150 17.61 -8.02 -6.83
#